data_8ef85698e88d69804563b60c0de7327c
#
_entry.id   8ef85698e88d69804563b60c0de7327c
#
_cell.length_a   1.000
_cell.length_b   1.000
_cell.length_c   1.000
_cell.angle_alpha   90.00
_cell.angle_beta   90.00
_cell.angle_gamma   90.00
#
_symmetry.space_group_name_H-M   'P 1'
#
loop_
_entity.id
_entity.type
_entity.pdbx_description
1 polymer ?
#
loop_
_entity_poly.entity_id
_entity_poly.type
_entity_poly.pdbx_seq_one_letter_code
_entity_poly.pdbx_strand_id
1 'polypeptide(L)'
;MAQAKKSNGGKDNFTRNLVVAVVVGVALIMLVPTVLSKQGDSSAAIPASASVEDGYGIVFNKELTGVPFIEIYEDFQCPACARFEAINGPYIEELITTKKAKVAFHMLSFLGGESQLAANASACSADQGKFLEFHKTLYANQPAENTGAWTSQYFATLGIGLGISSSDYDKCVQGQDYMGWVKNVAEEGSKRNINSTPTVLINGKEIDRNTAYGSLADFMLAVEKA
;
A
#
# COMPACT_ATOMS: atom_id res chain seq x y z
N MET A 1 68.50 -41.43 -26.04
CA MET A 1 67.16 -41.81 -25.59
C MET A 1 66.79 -40.92 -24.39
N ALA A 2 65.96 -39.92 -24.57
CA ALA A 2 65.51 -39.04 -23.52
C ALA A 2 63.98 -39.20 -23.34
N GLN A 3 63.59 -39.71 -22.19
CA GLN A 3 62.17 -39.87 -21.83
C GLN A 3 61.58 -38.55 -21.39
N ALA A 4 60.48 -38.09 -22.01
CA ALA A 4 59.69 -36.93 -21.65
C ALA A 4 58.78 -37.31 -20.46
N LYS A 5 58.90 -36.55 -19.36
CA LYS A 5 58.11 -36.71 -18.14
C LYS A 5 56.77 -35.98 -18.33
N LYS A 6 55.66 -36.72 -18.27
CA LYS A 6 54.31 -36.18 -18.28
C LYS A 6 54.08 -35.35 -17.02
N SER A 7 53.67 -34.08 -17.19
CA SER A 7 53.25 -33.17 -16.13
C SER A 7 51.82 -33.48 -15.72
N ASN A 8 51.59 -33.56 -14.42
CA ASN A 8 50.31 -33.89 -13.78
C ASN A 8 49.28 -32.72 -13.87
N GLY A 9 48.15 -33.01 -14.50
CA GLY A 9 46.98 -32.12 -14.59
C GLY A 9 46.11 -32.05 -13.31
N GLY A 10 46.74 -32.09 -12.12
CA GLY A 10 46.00 -32.08 -10.85
C GLY A 10 45.68 -30.68 -10.24
N LYS A 11 46.37 -29.63 -10.73
CA LYS A 11 46.20 -28.28 -10.14
C LYS A 11 45.04 -27.49 -10.72
N ASP A 12 44.67 -27.73 -11.96
CA ASP A 12 43.64 -26.95 -12.65
C ASP A 12 42.22 -27.26 -12.16
N ASN A 13 41.96 -28.50 -11.73
CA ASN A 13 40.65 -28.89 -11.21
C ASN A 13 40.35 -28.31 -9.81
N PHE A 14 41.37 -28.17 -8.97
CA PHE A 14 41.22 -27.58 -7.64
C PHE A 14 40.89 -26.09 -7.76
N THR A 15 41.63 -25.35 -8.55
CA THR A 15 41.41 -23.90 -8.79
C THR A 15 40.06 -23.66 -9.45
N ARG A 16 39.67 -24.47 -10.43
CA ARG A 16 38.36 -24.40 -11.10
C ARG A 16 37.21 -24.65 -10.12
N ASN A 17 37.32 -25.69 -9.28
CA ASN A 17 36.29 -26.00 -8.29
C ASN A 17 36.20 -24.94 -7.19
N LEU A 18 37.33 -24.35 -6.79
CA LEU A 18 37.35 -23.22 -5.82
C LEU A 18 36.66 -21.97 -6.40
N VAL A 19 36.95 -21.61 -7.66
CA VAL A 19 36.33 -20.49 -8.33
C VAL A 19 34.82 -20.69 -8.48
N VAL A 20 34.39 -21.89 -8.88
CA VAL A 20 32.97 -22.23 -8.99
C VAL A 20 32.28 -22.15 -7.61
N ALA A 21 32.90 -22.65 -6.55
CA ALA A 21 32.35 -22.58 -5.20
C ALA A 21 32.21 -21.16 -4.71
N VAL A 22 33.19 -20.26 -4.98
CA VAL A 22 33.13 -18.84 -4.64
C VAL A 22 32.05 -18.12 -5.42
N VAL A 23 31.94 -18.36 -6.74
CA VAL A 23 30.91 -17.74 -7.60
C VAL A 23 29.51 -18.18 -7.18
N VAL A 24 29.30 -19.46 -6.88
CA VAL A 24 28.02 -19.98 -6.36
C VAL A 24 27.71 -19.40 -4.98
N GLY A 25 28.71 -19.30 -4.09
CA GLY A 25 28.57 -18.71 -2.76
C GLY A 25 28.16 -17.23 -2.82
N VAL A 26 28.81 -16.44 -3.69
CA VAL A 26 28.49 -15.02 -3.89
C VAL A 26 27.10 -14.84 -4.52
N ALA A 27 26.74 -15.70 -5.50
CA ALA A 27 25.40 -15.68 -6.10
C ALA A 27 24.30 -16.02 -5.08
N LEU A 28 24.55 -16.99 -4.19
CA LEU A 28 23.61 -17.32 -3.11
C LEU A 28 23.50 -16.20 -2.09
N ILE A 29 24.60 -15.53 -1.72
CA ILE A 29 24.60 -14.41 -0.79
C ILE A 29 23.86 -13.19 -1.39
N MET A 30 23.94 -12.98 -2.70
CA MET A 30 23.20 -11.91 -3.38
C MET A 30 21.72 -12.22 -3.62
N LEU A 31 21.35 -13.50 -3.75
CA LEU A 31 19.96 -13.91 -3.98
C LEU A 31 19.13 -14.00 -2.68
N VAL A 32 19.76 -14.37 -1.56
CA VAL A 32 19.06 -14.52 -0.27
C VAL A 32 18.42 -13.21 0.22
N PRO A 33 19.10 -12.03 0.18
CA PRO A 33 18.45 -10.78 0.60
C PRO A 33 17.30 -10.35 -0.29
N THR A 34 17.38 -10.61 -1.62
CA THR A 34 16.33 -10.21 -2.58
C THR A 34 15.09 -11.11 -2.49
N VAL A 35 15.22 -12.34 -2.05
CA VAL A 35 14.06 -13.22 -1.83
C VAL A 35 13.41 -12.95 -0.47
N LEU A 36 14.19 -12.66 0.57
CA LEU A 36 13.67 -12.32 1.90
C LEU A 36 13.01 -10.92 1.94
N SER A 37 13.43 -9.99 1.08
CA SER A 37 12.84 -8.64 1.05
C SER A 37 11.51 -8.56 0.29
N LYS A 38 11.03 -9.65 -0.31
CA LYS A 38 9.75 -9.72 -1.04
C LYS A 38 8.59 -10.32 -0.24
N GLN A 39 8.84 -10.74 0.99
CA GLN A 39 7.79 -11.29 1.84
C GLN A 39 7.29 -10.20 2.78
N GLY A 40 5.99 -9.88 2.73
CA GLY A 40 5.37 -8.95 3.67
C GLY A 40 5.65 -9.36 5.11
N ASP A 41 5.78 -8.39 5.98
CA ASP A 41 5.99 -8.65 7.40
C ASP A 41 4.68 -9.12 8.03
N SER A 42 4.53 -10.44 8.17
CA SER A 42 3.35 -11.05 8.81
C SER A 42 3.24 -10.75 10.30
N SER A 43 4.29 -10.18 10.91
CA SER A 43 4.30 -9.72 12.31
C SER A 43 4.02 -8.23 12.45
N ALA A 44 3.87 -7.49 11.34
CA ALA A 44 3.60 -6.06 11.36
C ALA A 44 2.28 -5.76 12.06
N ALA A 45 2.25 -4.69 12.86
CA ALA A 45 1.02 -4.17 13.43
C ALA A 45 0.04 -3.80 12.29
N ILE A 46 -1.24 -4.13 12.47
CA ILE A 46 -2.31 -3.91 11.51
C ILE A 46 -3.37 -3.04 12.19
N PRO A 47 -3.85 -1.95 11.58
CA PRO A 47 -4.95 -1.15 12.13
C PRO A 47 -6.18 -2.03 12.41
N ALA A 48 -6.90 -1.75 13.49
CA ALA A 48 -8.03 -2.56 13.92
C ALA A 48 -9.14 -2.70 12.85
N SER A 49 -9.29 -1.69 12.00
CA SER A 49 -10.23 -1.68 10.87
C SER A 49 -9.69 -2.31 9.59
N ALA A 50 -8.39 -2.66 9.52
CA ALA A 50 -7.83 -3.32 8.35
C ALA A 50 -8.09 -4.82 8.36
N SER A 51 -8.10 -5.42 7.17
CA SER A 51 -8.33 -6.85 6.97
C SER A 51 -7.25 -7.47 6.09
N VAL A 52 -6.56 -8.49 6.62
CA VAL A 52 -5.59 -9.29 5.84
C VAL A 52 -6.27 -10.01 4.68
N GLU A 53 -7.47 -10.55 4.93
CA GLU A 53 -8.27 -11.27 3.94
C GLU A 53 -8.71 -10.36 2.79
N ASP A 54 -8.94 -9.08 3.09
CA ASP A 54 -9.28 -8.05 2.12
C ASP A 54 -8.02 -7.26 1.67
N GLY A 55 -6.84 -7.89 1.61
CA GLY A 55 -5.61 -7.30 1.06
C GLY A 55 -5.02 -6.17 1.90
N TYR A 56 -5.16 -6.23 3.22
CA TYR A 56 -4.73 -5.20 4.18
C TYR A 56 -5.46 -3.87 4.04
N GLY A 57 -6.56 -3.78 3.28
CA GLY A 57 -7.39 -2.58 3.18
C GLY A 57 -8.02 -2.19 4.51
N ILE A 58 -8.25 -0.89 4.72
CA ILE A 58 -9.11 -0.38 5.79
C ILE A 58 -10.55 -0.57 5.35
N VAL A 59 -11.29 -1.43 6.05
CA VAL A 59 -12.59 -1.95 5.61
C VAL A 59 -13.74 -1.38 6.43
N PHE A 60 -14.72 -0.84 5.72
CA PHE A 60 -16.01 -0.41 6.26
C PHE A 60 -17.09 -1.40 5.91
N ASN A 61 -18.02 -1.60 6.85
CA ASN A 61 -19.17 -2.50 6.70
C ASN A 61 -18.73 -3.96 6.38
N LYS A 62 -17.69 -4.43 7.04
CA LYS A 62 -17.08 -5.74 6.82
C LYS A 62 -18.09 -6.89 6.96
N GLU A 63 -19.11 -6.70 7.81
CA GLU A 63 -20.15 -7.69 8.10
C GLU A 63 -21.21 -7.82 7.01
N LEU A 64 -21.30 -6.88 6.07
CA LEU A 64 -22.35 -6.89 5.04
C LEU A 64 -22.09 -7.97 3.98
N THR A 65 -23.17 -8.63 3.58
CA THR A 65 -23.20 -9.60 2.47
C THR A 65 -24.32 -9.23 1.51
N GLY A 66 -24.18 -9.60 0.22
CA GLY A 66 -25.19 -9.30 -0.80
C GLY A 66 -25.27 -7.83 -1.19
N VAL A 67 -24.26 -7.05 -0.87
CA VAL A 67 -24.06 -5.66 -1.30
C VAL A 67 -22.79 -5.57 -2.15
N PRO A 68 -22.62 -4.52 -2.98
CA PRO A 68 -21.36 -4.30 -3.70
C PRO A 68 -20.15 -4.24 -2.75
N PHE A 69 -19.06 -4.90 -3.11
CA PHE A 69 -17.76 -4.73 -2.47
C PHE A 69 -16.89 -3.83 -3.35
N ILE A 70 -16.58 -2.64 -2.85
CA ILE A 70 -15.80 -1.62 -3.55
C ILE A 70 -14.39 -1.59 -2.92
N GLU A 71 -13.37 -1.88 -3.71
CA GLU A 71 -11.97 -1.80 -3.32
C GLU A 71 -11.33 -0.62 -4.04
N ILE A 72 -10.71 0.30 -3.30
CA ILE A 72 -10.16 1.55 -3.82
C ILE A 72 -8.67 1.59 -3.48
N TYR A 73 -7.83 1.56 -4.51
CA TYR A 73 -6.38 1.64 -4.40
C TYR A 73 -5.93 3.06 -4.72
N GLU A 74 -5.34 3.73 -3.75
CA GLU A 74 -4.99 5.15 -3.83
C GLU A 74 -3.61 5.43 -3.23
N ASP A 75 -3.02 6.54 -3.63
CA ASP A 75 -1.85 7.14 -2.97
C ASP A 75 -2.20 8.60 -2.61
N PHE A 76 -1.99 8.98 -1.36
CA PHE A 76 -2.37 10.32 -0.90
C PHE A 76 -1.67 11.45 -1.65
N GLN A 77 -0.51 11.22 -2.26
CA GLN A 77 0.16 12.23 -3.10
C GLN A 77 -0.34 12.25 -4.55
N CYS A 78 -1.16 11.28 -4.99
CA CYS A 78 -1.59 11.17 -6.38
C CYS A 78 -2.64 12.25 -6.75
N PRO A 79 -2.36 13.18 -7.68
CA PRO A 79 -3.33 14.20 -8.07
C PRO A 79 -4.58 13.63 -8.76
N ALA A 80 -4.46 12.45 -9.40
CA ALA A 80 -5.59 11.77 -10.00
C ALA A 80 -6.53 11.20 -8.93
N CYS A 81 -5.99 10.74 -7.79
CA CYS A 81 -6.79 10.31 -6.64
C CYS A 81 -7.53 11.48 -6.01
N ALA A 82 -6.88 12.63 -5.82
CA ALA A 82 -7.57 13.82 -5.32
C ALA A 82 -8.76 14.24 -6.21
N ARG A 83 -8.60 14.14 -7.55
CA ARG A 83 -9.72 14.42 -8.47
C ARG A 83 -10.83 13.37 -8.36
N PHE A 84 -10.48 12.10 -8.25
CA PHE A 84 -11.43 11.01 -8.06
C PHE A 84 -12.23 11.19 -6.78
N GLU A 85 -11.56 11.48 -5.67
CA GLU A 85 -12.17 11.70 -4.37
C GLU A 85 -13.05 12.96 -4.34
N ALA A 86 -12.63 14.04 -4.99
CA ALA A 86 -13.44 15.25 -5.08
C ALA A 86 -14.78 15.01 -5.81
N ILE A 87 -14.82 14.07 -6.77
CA ILE A 87 -16.03 13.78 -7.57
C ILE A 87 -16.87 12.67 -6.90
N ASN A 88 -16.23 11.58 -6.48
CA ASN A 88 -16.91 10.34 -6.10
C ASN A 88 -16.89 10.07 -4.58
N GLY A 89 -15.95 10.69 -3.83
CA GLY A 89 -15.78 10.49 -2.40
C GLY A 89 -17.05 10.70 -1.58
N PRO A 90 -17.84 11.78 -1.81
CA PRO A 90 -19.12 11.98 -1.10
C PRO A 90 -20.12 10.83 -1.28
N TYR A 91 -20.19 10.22 -2.47
CA TYR A 91 -21.07 9.09 -2.72
C TYR A 91 -20.53 7.80 -2.06
N ILE A 92 -19.22 7.59 -2.09
CA ILE A 92 -18.57 6.48 -1.39
C ILE A 92 -18.84 6.58 0.12
N GLU A 93 -18.69 7.77 0.70
CA GLU A 93 -19.03 8.05 2.10
C GLU A 93 -20.53 7.79 2.39
N GLU A 94 -21.43 8.15 1.47
CA GLU A 94 -22.86 7.83 1.58
C GLU A 94 -23.10 6.33 1.59
N LEU A 95 -22.48 5.57 0.69
CA LEU A 95 -22.60 4.11 0.63
C LEU A 95 -22.13 3.44 1.94
N ILE A 96 -21.05 3.96 2.55
CA ILE A 96 -20.52 3.49 3.82
C ILE A 96 -21.51 3.78 4.96
N THR A 97 -21.92 5.04 5.10
CA THR A 97 -22.75 5.50 6.22
C THR A 97 -24.17 4.94 6.17
N THR A 98 -24.71 4.73 4.98
CA THR A 98 -26.04 4.11 4.78
C THR A 98 -25.99 2.59 4.69
N LYS A 99 -24.80 1.97 4.85
CA LYS A 99 -24.58 0.53 4.78
C LYS A 99 -25.06 -0.12 3.47
N LYS A 100 -24.88 0.59 2.35
CA LYS A 100 -25.26 0.09 1.01
C LYS A 100 -24.13 -0.61 0.27
N ALA A 101 -22.89 -0.49 0.76
CA ALA A 101 -21.73 -1.20 0.22
C ALA A 101 -20.75 -1.59 1.34
N LYS A 102 -19.98 -2.67 1.12
CA LYS A 102 -18.71 -2.92 1.79
C LYS A 102 -17.64 -2.12 1.02
N VAL A 103 -16.79 -1.36 1.72
CA VAL A 103 -15.74 -0.55 1.07
C VAL A 103 -14.41 -0.80 1.74
N ALA A 104 -13.36 -1.04 0.96
CA ALA A 104 -11.98 -1.18 1.41
C ALA A 104 -11.09 -0.12 0.75
N PHE A 105 -10.35 0.64 1.56
CA PHE A 105 -9.34 1.59 1.08
C PHE A 105 -7.94 0.96 1.23
N HIS A 106 -7.21 0.87 0.14
CA HIS A 106 -5.84 0.37 0.07
C HIS A 106 -4.90 1.54 -0.19
N MET A 107 -4.28 2.04 0.89
CA MET A 107 -3.41 3.21 0.80
C MET A 107 -2.03 2.80 0.31
N LEU A 108 -1.82 2.88 -1.00
CA LEU A 108 -0.52 2.68 -1.64
C LEU A 108 0.43 3.84 -1.33
N SER A 109 1.73 3.63 -1.53
CA SER A 109 2.75 4.60 -1.10
C SER A 109 3.97 4.63 -2.04
N PHE A 110 3.74 4.47 -3.34
CA PHE A 110 4.83 4.40 -4.30
C PHE A 110 5.33 5.76 -4.80
N LEU A 111 4.63 6.87 -4.48
CA LEU A 111 5.05 8.22 -4.87
C LEU A 111 6.11 8.83 -3.95
N GLY A 112 6.56 8.12 -2.90
CA GLY A 112 7.69 8.55 -2.09
C GLY A 112 7.46 8.51 -0.58
N GLY A 113 8.41 9.07 0.17
CA GLY A 113 8.38 9.03 1.64
C GLY A 113 7.18 9.75 2.26
N GLU A 114 6.71 10.84 1.65
CA GLU A 114 5.52 11.56 2.13
C GLU A 114 4.25 10.71 1.97
N SER A 115 4.13 9.89 0.91
CA SER A 115 3.04 8.91 0.77
C SER A 115 3.06 7.86 1.88
N GLN A 116 4.25 7.38 2.24
CA GLN A 116 4.41 6.41 3.33
C GLN A 116 3.99 7.00 4.68
N LEU A 117 4.42 8.24 4.97
CA LEU A 117 4.04 8.94 6.19
C LEU A 117 2.53 9.20 6.24
N ALA A 118 1.91 9.60 5.12
CA ALA A 118 0.47 9.83 5.02
C ALA A 118 -0.32 8.53 5.23
N ALA A 119 0.10 7.43 4.59
CA ALA A 119 -0.52 6.12 4.77
C ALA A 119 -0.40 5.63 6.22
N ASN A 120 0.77 5.77 6.86
CA ASN A 120 0.95 5.47 8.28
C ASN A 120 0.01 6.31 9.16
N ALA A 121 -0.06 7.62 8.94
CA ALA A 121 -0.90 8.51 9.75
C ALA A 121 -2.40 8.21 9.55
N SER A 122 -2.82 7.82 8.33
CA SER A 122 -4.18 7.39 8.06
C SER A 122 -4.55 6.11 8.83
N ALA A 123 -3.62 5.17 8.95
CA ALA A 123 -3.79 3.97 9.77
C ALA A 123 -3.93 4.32 11.26
N CYS A 124 -3.11 5.24 11.78
CA CYS A 124 -3.24 5.74 13.14
C CYS A 124 -4.60 6.43 13.37
N SER A 125 -5.11 7.16 12.38
CA SER A 125 -6.44 7.79 12.46
C SER A 125 -7.59 6.78 12.41
N ALA A 126 -7.38 5.66 11.72
CA ALA A 126 -8.34 4.56 11.65
C ALA A 126 -8.58 3.92 13.01
N ASP A 127 -7.54 3.72 13.82
CA ASP A 127 -7.67 3.22 15.20
C ASP A 127 -8.43 4.18 16.12
N GLN A 128 -8.50 5.46 15.76
CA GLN A 128 -9.29 6.46 16.47
C GLN A 128 -10.71 6.61 15.88
N GLY A 129 -11.09 5.77 14.90
CA GLY A 129 -12.38 5.86 14.20
C GLY A 129 -12.52 7.09 13.32
N LYS A 130 -11.40 7.68 12.87
CA LYS A 130 -11.33 8.96 12.15
C LYS A 130 -10.76 8.86 10.74
N PHE A 131 -10.71 7.65 10.18
CA PHE A 131 -10.12 7.46 8.86
C PHE A 131 -10.79 8.29 7.76
N LEU A 132 -12.12 8.28 7.67
CA LEU A 132 -12.83 8.99 6.59
C LEU A 132 -12.61 10.49 6.64
N GLU A 133 -12.69 11.10 7.83
CA GLU A 133 -12.42 12.52 8.00
C GLU A 133 -10.97 12.88 7.67
N PHE A 134 -10.02 12.00 8.09
CA PHE A 134 -8.60 12.17 7.81
C PHE A 134 -8.31 12.04 6.32
N HIS A 135 -8.79 10.99 5.67
CA HIS A 135 -8.67 10.71 4.25
C HIS A 135 -9.19 11.87 3.38
N LYS A 136 -10.43 12.29 3.62
CA LYS A 136 -11.05 13.42 2.93
C LYS A 136 -10.26 14.71 3.10
N THR A 137 -9.76 14.97 4.32
CA THR A 137 -9.01 16.21 4.61
C THR A 137 -7.66 16.21 3.90
N LEU A 138 -6.97 15.07 3.81
CA LEU A 138 -5.71 14.98 3.07
C LEU A 138 -5.90 15.30 1.59
N TYR A 139 -6.89 14.68 0.93
CA TYR A 139 -7.15 14.96 -0.48
C TYR A 139 -7.62 16.40 -0.73
N ALA A 140 -8.42 16.97 0.15
CA ALA A 140 -8.85 18.36 0.03
C ALA A 140 -7.71 19.38 0.19
N ASN A 141 -6.61 18.99 0.85
CA ASN A 141 -5.45 19.84 1.14
C ASN A 141 -4.15 19.24 0.58
N GLN A 142 -4.23 18.48 -0.51
CA GLN A 142 -3.10 17.80 -1.11
C GLN A 142 -2.07 18.82 -1.65
N PRO A 143 -0.81 18.83 -1.17
CA PRO A 143 0.26 19.63 -1.75
C PRO A 143 0.77 19.01 -3.06
N ALA A 144 1.69 19.69 -3.74
CA ALA A 144 2.45 19.05 -4.80
C ALA A 144 3.32 17.91 -4.24
N GLU A 145 3.58 16.90 -5.07
CA GLU A 145 4.31 15.70 -4.68
C GLU A 145 5.72 16.01 -4.16
N ASN A 146 6.10 15.38 -3.05
CA ASN A 146 7.47 15.39 -2.49
C ASN A 146 8.04 16.79 -2.24
N THR A 147 7.23 17.72 -1.76
CA THR A 147 7.65 19.09 -1.41
C THR A 147 8.22 19.24 0.00
N GLY A 148 8.17 18.19 0.82
CA GLY A 148 8.51 18.23 2.23
C GLY A 148 7.39 18.80 3.11
N ALA A 149 6.20 19.04 2.56
CA ALA A 149 5.07 19.58 3.29
C ALA A 149 4.46 18.57 4.27
N TRP A 150 4.49 17.30 3.93
CA TRP A 150 3.89 16.23 4.72
C TRP A 150 4.91 15.53 5.61
N THR A 151 4.94 15.92 6.86
CA THR A 151 5.80 15.36 7.91
C THR A 151 4.94 14.68 8.98
N SER A 152 5.53 13.84 9.82
CA SER A 152 4.84 13.26 11.00
C SER A 152 4.25 14.37 11.88
N GLN A 153 4.96 15.50 12.06
CA GLN A 153 4.45 16.64 12.82
C GLN A 153 3.22 17.28 12.18
N TYR A 154 3.19 17.40 10.84
CA TYR A 154 2.02 17.89 10.12
C TYR A 154 0.80 16.99 10.41
N PHE A 155 0.95 15.68 10.28
CA PHE A 155 -0.15 14.72 10.50
C PHE A 155 -0.62 14.67 11.95
N ALA A 156 0.30 14.78 12.91
CA ALA A 156 -0.06 14.90 14.33
C ALA A 156 -0.94 16.14 14.58
N THR A 157 -0.54 17.28 14.00
CA THR A 157 -1.30 18.53 14.10
C THR A 157 -2.66 18.43 13.40
N LEU A 158 -2.71 17.80 12.23
CA LEU A 158 -3.95 17.56 11.51
C LEU A 158 -4.93 16.72 12.33
N GLY A 159 -4.47 15.67 13.00
CA GLY A 159 -5.29 14.84 13.88
C GLY A 159 -5.95 15.67 14.98
N ILE A 160 -5.21 16.57 15.61
CA ILE A 160 -5.78 17.50 16.61
C ILE A 160 -6.90 18.33 15.99
N GLY A 161 -6.70 18.87 14.78
CA GLY A 161 -7.71 19.64 14.04
C GLY A 161 -8.98 18.86 13.72
N LEU A 162 -8.86 17.52 13.59
CA LEU A 162 -9.97 16.59 13.37
C LEU A 162 -10.61 16.07 14.67
N GLY A 163 -10.18 16.59 15.83
CA GLY A 163 -10.68 16.18 17.13
C GLY A 163 -10.08 14.88 17.67
N ILE A 164 -8.95 14.42 17.10
CA ILE A 164 -8.18 13.31 17.66
C ILE A 164 -7.26 13.88 18.74
N SER A 165 -7.69 13.83 19.98
CA SER A 165 -6.90 14.34 21.13
C SER A 165 -6.16 13.25 21.91
N SER A 166 -5.91 12.09 21.29
CA SER A 166 -5.29 10.94 21.91
C SER A 166 -3.76 11.04 21.85
N SER A 167 -3.09 10.83 23.01
CA SER A 167 -1.64 10.67 23.05
C SER A 167 -1.15 9.46 22.28
N ASP A 168 -2.03 8.46 22.09
CA ASP A 168 -1.68 7.23 21.38
C ASP A 168 -1.67 7.46 19.87
N TYR A 169 -2.54 8.35 19.35
CA TYR A 169 -2.46 8.79 17.96
C TYR A 169 -1.14 9.53 17.69
N ASP A 170 -0.76 10.50 18.53
CA ASP A 170 0.50 11.23 18.35
C ASP A 170 1.70 10.30 18.39
N LYS A 171 1.77 9.39 19.37
CA LYS A 171 2.84 8.37 19.45
C LYS A 171 2.87 7.49 18.20
N CYS A 172 1.72 7.01 17.73
CA CYS A 172 1.60 6.18 16.55
C CYS A 172 2.14 6.90 15.30
N VAL A 173 1.76 8.17 15.10
CA VAL A 173 2.21 8.97 13.96
C VAL A 173 3.71 9.25 14.04
N GLN A 174 4.22 9.68 15.20
CA GLN A 174 5.64 9.98 15.40
C GLN A 174 6.50 8.72 15.39
N GLY A 175 6.01 7.62 15.97
CA GLY A 175 6.66 6.31 15.99
C GLY A 175 6.64 5.59 14.66
N GLN A 176 5.78 6.03 13.73
CA GLN A 176 5.55 5.36 12.44
C GLN A 176 5.15 3.89 12.60
N ASP A 177 4.24 3.63 13.53
CA ASP A 177 3.93 2.28 14.03
C ASP A 177 3.34 1.36 12.95
N TYR A 178 2.74 1.91 11.88
CA TYR A 178 2.13 1.17 10.79
C TYR A 178 2.95 1.08 9.50
N MET A 179 4.26 1.42 9.53
CA MET A 179 5.10 1.31 8.31
C MET A 179 5.19 -0.12 7.76
N GLY A 180 5.14 -1.14 8.62
CA GLY A 180 5.05 -2.53 8.20
C GLY A 180 3.74 -2.83 7.46
N TRP A 181 2.61 -2.31 7.94
CA TRP A 181 1.33 -2.40 7.25
C TRP A 181 1.35 -1.66 5.90
N VAL A 182 1.90 -0.46 5.83
CA VAL A 182 2.07 0.31 4.57
C VAL A 182 2.80 -0.52 3.53
N LYS A 183 3.88 -1.20 3.93
CA LYS A 183 4.61 -2.13 3.07
C LYS A 183 3.75 -3.29 2.62
N ASN A 184 2.98 -3.92 3.52
CA ASN A 184 2.11 -5.05 3.21
C ASN A 184 1.01 -4.67 2.20
N VAL A 185 0.40 -3.48 2.34
CA VAL A 185 -0.57 -2.95 1.37
C VAL A 185 0.05 -2.81 -0.02
N ALA A 186 1.26 -2.23 -0.10
CA ALA A 186 1.96 -2.05 -1.37
C ALA A 186 2.34 -3.39 -2.02
N GLU A 187 2.81 -4.37 -1.24
CA GLU A 187 3.14 -5.71 -1.73
C GLU A 187 1.89 -6.46 -2.21
N GLU A 188 0.78 -6.36 -1.49
CA GLU A 188 -0.46 -7.00 -1.90
C GLU A 188 -1.04 -6.37 -3.17
N GLY A 189 -1.02 -5.04 -3.27
CA GLY A 189 -1.37 -4.34 -4.50
C GLY A 189 -0.52 -4.80 -5.69
N SER A 190 0.79 -4.96 -5.51
CA SER A 190 1.69 -5.48 -6.54
C SER A 190 1.34 -6.91 -6.96
N LYS A 191 1.01 -7.81 -6.02
CA LYS A 191 0.58 -9.19 -6.33
C LYS A 191 -0.71 -9.22 -7.14
N ARG A 192 -1.59 -8.25 -6.91
CA ARG A 192 -2.86 -8.08 -7.66
C ARG A 192 -2.69 -7.31 -8.96
N ASN A 193 -1.44 -7.00 -9.37
CA ASN A 193 -1.11 -6.21 -10.56
C ASN A 193 -1.68 -4.78 -10.55
N ILE A 194 -1.89 -4.18 -9.38
CA ILE A 194 -2.28 -2.79 -9.25
C ILE A 194 -1.04 -1.91 -9.51
N ASN A 195 -1.00 -1.28 -10.68
CA ASN A 195 0.18 -0.55 -11.17
C ASN A 195 -0.05 0.97 -11.30
N SER A 196 -1.22 1.45 -10.93
CA SER A 196 -1.57 2.87 -11.02
C SER A 196 -2.65 3.24 -10.01
N THR A 197 -2.75 4.52 -9.67
CA THR A 197 -3.80 5.08 -8.80
C THR A 197 -4.54 6.23 -9.47
N PRO A 198 -5.81 6.42 -9.16
CA PRO A 198 -6.65 5.48 -8.44
C PRO A 198 -6.92 4.23 -9.28
N THR A 199 -7.08 3.07 -8.65
CA THR A 199 -7.65 1.86 -9.26
C THR A 199 -8.81 1.41 -8.39
N VAL A 200 -9.99 1.21 -8.99
CA VAL A 200 -11.20 0.80 -8.29
C VAL A 200 -11.69 -0.54 -8.83
N LEU A 201 -11.91 -1.48 -7.93
CA LEU A 201 -12.55 -2.75 -8.23
C LEU A 201 -13.95 -2.77 -7.59
N ILE A 202 -14.93 -3.32 -8.31
CA ILE A 202 -16.25 -3.63 -7.74
C ILE A 202 -16.48 -5.13 -7.91
N ASN A 203 -16.72 -5.82 -6.80
CA ASN A 203 -16.86 -7.28 -6.75
C ASN A 203 -15.65 -7.99 -7.41
N GLY A 204 -14.43 -7.46 -7.19
CA GLY A 204 -13.17 -8.00 -7.69
C GLY A 204 -12.88 -7.71 -9.17
N LYS A 205 -13.70 -6.89 -9.85
CA LYS A 205 -13.47 -6.47 -11.24
C LYS A 205 -13.11 -5.00 -11.30
N GLU A 206 -11.98 -4.68 -11.94
CA GLU A 206 -11.61 -3.29 -12.18
C GLU A 206 -12.64 -2.62 -13.10
N ILE A 207 -13.11 -1.43 -12.71
CA ILE A 207 -13.98 -0.59 -13.56
C ILE A 207 -13.13 0.33 -14.44
N ASP A 208 -13.62 0.65 -15.64
CA ASP A 208 -12.89 1.49 -16.58
C ASP A 208 -12.78 2.94 -16.07
N ARG A 209 -11.55 3.34 -15.75
CA ARG A 209 -11.22 4.68 -15.24
C ARG A 209 -11.59 5.81 -16.22
N ASN A 210 -11.55 5.54 -17.53
CA ASN A 210 -11.81 6.57 -18.56
C ASN A 210 -13.29 6.94 -18.63
N THR A 211 -14.16 6.02 -18.22
CA THR A 211 -15.61 6.22 -18.25
C THR A 211 -16.18 6.50 -16.86
N ALA A 212 -15.68 5.82 -15.80
CA ALA A 212 -16.35 5.84 -14.51
C ALA A 212 -15.79 6.88 -13.50
N TYR A 213 -14.51 7.33 -13.62
CA TYR A 213 -13.92 8.16 -12.56
C TYR A 213 -14.20 9.65 -12.68
N GLY A 214 -14.46 10.14 -13.89
CA GLY A 214 -14.60 11.56 -14.18
C GLY A 214 -16.01 12.13 -13.97
N SER A 215 -17.00 11.29 -13.61
CA SER A 215 -18.41 11.65 -13.47
C SER A 215 -19.04 10.83 -12.35
N LEU A 216 -19.69 11.53 -11.43
CA LEU A 216 -20.44 10.87 -10.34
C LEU A 216 -21.54 9.94 -10.92
N ALA A 217 -22.26 10.38 -11.95
CA ALA A 217 -23.33 9.58 -12.55
C ALA A 217 -22.82 8.26 -13.16
N ASP A 218 -21.66 8.30 -13.81
CA ASP A 218 -21.06 7.10 -14.41
C ASP A 218 -20.49 6.16 -13.33
N PHE A 219 -19.93 6.71 -12.25
CA PHE A 219 -19.48 5.93 -11.12
C PHE A 219 -20.66 5.24 -10.40
N MET A 220 -21.73 5.98 -10.13
CA MET A 220 -22.97 5.43 -9.56
C MET A 220 -23.51 4.28 -10.43
N LEU A 221 -23.57 4.48 -11.76
CA LEU A 221 -24.00 3.44 -12.69
C LEU A 221 -23.10 2.19 -12.66
N ALA A 222 -21.79 2.36 -12.46
CA ALA A 222 -20.88 1.23 -12.34
C ALA A 222 -21.14 0.44 -11.05
N VAL A 223 -21.44 1.13 -9.94
CA VAL A 223 -21.80 0.49 -8.65
C VAL A 223 -23.14 -0.24 -8.74
N GLU A 224 -24.16 0.36 -9.41
CA GLU A 224 -25.49 -0.21 -9.53
C GLU A 224 -25.54 -1.47 -10.43
N LYS A 225 -24.60 -1.59 -11.38
CA LYS A 225 -24.51 -2.74 -12.28
C LYS A 225 -23.72 -3.92 -11.73
N ALA A 226 -23.08 -3.77 -10.59
CA ALA A 226 -22.23 -4.77 -10.00
C ALA A 226 -23.01 -5.73 -9.09
#